data_b0716abe47332b4ed254187e6c9d8dd1
#
_entry.id   b0716abe47332b4ed254187e6c9d8dd1
#
_cell.length_a   1.000
_cell.length_b   1.000
_cell.length_c   1.000
_cell.angle_alpha   90.00
_cell.angle_beta   90.00
_cell.angle_gamma   90.00
#
_symmetry.space_group_name_H-M   'P 1'
#
loop_
_entity.id
_entity.type
_entity.pdbx_description
1 polymer ?
#
loop_
_entity_poly.entity_id
_entity_poly.type
_entity_poly.pdbx_seq_one_letter_code
_entity_poly.pdbx_strand_id
1 'polypeptide(L)' 'MDMLKLYVVNRAKEASTWRGVVMLLTAVGMKITPEMADAIISVGIAVAGLVGMLLP' A
#
# COMPACT_ATOMS: atom_id res chain seq x y z
N MET A 1 -7.83 -17.77 -9.56
CA MET A 1 -7.02 -17.07 -8.56
C MET A 1 -6.28 -15.87 -9.10
N ASP A 2 -6.00 -15.86 -10.40
CA ASP A 2 -5.27 -14.74 -11.01
C ASP A 2 -6.03 -13.43 -10.89
N MET A 3 -7.38 -13.48 -10.97
CA MET A 3 -8.19 -12.28 -10.81
C MET A 3 -8.04 -11.67 -9.40
N LEU A 4 -7.95 -12.53 -8.38
CA LEU A 4 -7.77 -12.06 -7.01
C LEU A 4 -6.40 -11.40 -6.85
N LYS A 5 -5.35 -12.00 -7.43
CA LYS A 5 -4.02 -11.42 -7.38
C LYS A 5 -3.99 -10.07 -8.08
N LEU A 6 -4.59 -9.98 -9.25
CA LEU A 6 -4.67 -8.71 -9.99
C LEU A 6 -5.44 -7.66 -9.21
N TYR A 7 -6.54 -8.06 -8.57
CA TYR A 7 -7.32 -7.15 -7.75
C TYR A 7 -6.48 -6.58 -6.60
N VAL A 8 -5.78 -7.46 -5.86
CA VAL A 8 -4.96 -7.05 -4.73
C VAL A 8 -3.83 -6.13 -5.19
N VAL A 9 -3.15 -6.49 -6.27
CA VAL A 9 -2.06 -5.66 -6.80
C VAL A 9 -2.56 -4.29 -7.25
N ASN A 10 -3.69 -4.27 -7.96
CA ASN A 10 -4.27 -3.00 -8.41
C ASN A 10 -4.66 -2.10 -7.25
N ARG A 11 -5.24 -2.68 -6.20
CA ARG A 11 -5.58 -1.91 -4.99
C ARG A 11 -4.33 -1.40 -4.29
N ALA A 12 -3.28 -2.22 -4.22
CA ALA A 12 -2.04 -1.84 -3.56
C ALA A 12 -1.30 -0.72 -4.30
N LYS A 13 -1.61 -0.49 -5.58
CA LYS A 13 -1.05 0.62 -6.34
C LYS A 13 -1.73 1.95 -6.04
N GLU A 14 -2.87 1.93 -5.38
CA GLU A 14 -3.61 3.15 -5.10
C GLU A 14 -3.14 3.79 -3.79
N ALA A 15 -2.91 5.09 -3.82
CA ALA A 15 -2.50 5.83 -2.62
C ALA A 15 -3.53 5.73 -1.50
N SER A 16 -4.82 5.69 -1.84
CA SER A 16 -5.89 5.60 -0.85
C SER A 16 -5.81 4.31 -0.04
N THR A 17 -5.39 3.20 -0.67
CA THR A 17 -5.18 1.94 0.04
C THR A 17 -4.10 2.08 1.11
N TRP A 18 -2.98 2.71 0.77
CA TRP A 18 -1.89 2.89 1.71
C TRP A 18 -2.21 3.91 2.78
N ARG A 19 -3.02 4.92 2.47
CA ARG A 19 -3.51 5.83 3.50
C ARG A 19 -4.39 5.09 4.51
N GLY A 20 -5.21 4.15 4.03
CA GLY A 20 -6.00 3.30 4.91
C GLY A 20 -5.11 2.46 5.82
N VAL A 21 -4.01 1.91 5.28
CA VAL A 21 -3.04 1.17 6.07
C VAL A 21 -2.45 2.05 7.17
N VAL A 22 -2.05 3.28 6.83
CA VAL A 22 -1.51 4.23 7.80
C VAL A 22 -2.54 4.51 8.90
N MET A 23 -3.80 4.70 8.53
CA MET A 23 -4.87 4.96 9.50
C MET A 23 -5.08 3.77 10.44
N LEU A 24 -5.00 2.55 9.92
CA LEU A 24 -5.10 1.35 10.75
C LEU A 24 -3.95 1.26 11.73
N LEU A 25 -2.73 1.53 11.27
CA LEU A 25 -1.56 1.52 12.16
C LEU A 25 -1.69 2.56 13.26
N THR A 26 -2.19 3.74 12.92
CA THR A 26 -2.44 4.80 13.90
C THR A 26 -3.49 4.36 14.91
N ALA A 27 -4.53 3.69 14.45
CA ALA A 27 -5.62 3.23 15.31
C ALA A 27 -5.15 2.20 16.32
N VAL A 28 -4.13 1.38 16.01
CA VAL A 28 -3.58 0.42 16.96
C VAL A 28 -2.51 1.02 17.87
N GLY A 29 -2.32 2.33 17.82
CA GLY A 29 -1.46 3.05 18.76
C GLY A 29 -0.09 3.44 18.24
N MET A 30 0.20 3.21 16.96
CA MET A 30 1.47 3.65 16.38
C MET A 30 1.44 5.15 16.13
N LYS A 31 2.54 5.81 16.48
CA LYS A 31 2.69 7.23 16.18
C LYS A 31 3.34 7.38 14.81
N ILE A 32 2.53 7.79 13.83
CA ILE A 32 3.01 7.95 12.47
C ILE A 32 2.98 9.43 12.13
N THR A 33 4.16 10.00 11.89
CA THR A 33 4.27 11.40 11.47
C THR A 33 3.81 11.52 10.02
N PRO A 34 3.44 12.74 9.58
CA PRO A 34 3.10 12.95 8.16
C PRO A 34 4.21 12.52 7.20
N GLU A 35 5.47 12.72 7.59
CA GLU A 35 6.60 12.30 6.76
C GLU A 35 6.68 10.79 6.66
N MET A 36 6.45 10.08 7.76
CA MET A 36 6.41 8.62 7.76
C MET A 36 5.24 8.11 6.94
N ALA A 37 4.09 8.76 7.05
CA ALA A 37 2.92 8.39 6.27
C ALA A 37 3.21 8.50 4.77
N ASP A 38 3.81 9.60 4.34
CA ASP A 38 4.19 9.78 2.94
C ASP A 38 5.18 8.72 2.47
N ALA A 39 6.15 8.38 3.32
CA ALA A 39 7.12 7.34 2.99
C ALA A 39 6.44 5.98 2.85
N ILE A 40 5.53 5.64 3.75
CA ILE A 40 4.79 4.37 3.70
C ILE A 40 3.98 4.29 2.41
N ILE A 41 3.28 5.36 2.07
CA ILE A 41 2.46 5.40 0.85
C ILE A 41 3.34 5.24 -0.38
N SER A 42 4.44 5.97 -0.45
CA SER A 42 5.34 5.94 -1.60
C SER A 42 6.01 4.57 -1.76
N VAL A 43 6.53 4.02 -0.67
CA VAL A 43 7.16 2.69 -0.70
C VAL A 43 6.14 1.62 -1.04
N GLY A 44 4.94 1.71 -0.45
CA GLY A 44 3.88 0.75 -0.74
C GLY A 44 3.52 0.72 -2.22
N ILE A 45 3.32 1.89 -2.82
CA ILE A 45 2.99 1.99 -4.24
C ILE A 45 4.15 1.46 -5.09
N ALA A 46 5.38 1.78 -4.74
CA ALA A 46 6.55 1.33 -5.49
C ALA A 46 6.70 -0.19 -5.43
N VAL A 47 6.54 -0.79 -4.25
CA VAL A 47 6.61 -2.24 -4.09
C VAL A 47 5.47 -2.90 -4.86
N ALA A 48 4.25 -2.37 -4.76
CA ALA A 48 3.12 -2.90 -5.49
C ALA A 48 3.34 -2.83 -7.00
N GLY A 49 3.95 -1.75 -7.48
CA GLY A 49 4.31 -1.62 -8.89
C GLY A 49 5.31 -2.68 -9.33
N LEU A 50 6.35 -2.92 -8.51
CA LEU A 50 7.33 -3.97 -8.81
C LEU A 50 6.68 -5.34 -8.85
N VAL A 51 5.84 -5.65 -7.87
CA VAL A 51 5.12 -6.94 -7.84
C VAL A 51 4.25 -7.08 -9.07
N GLY A 52 3.57 -6.00 -9.48
CA GLY A 52 2.74 -6.02 -10.67
C GLY A 52 3.53 -6.27 -11.95
N MET A 53 4.79 -5.81 -12.00
CA MET A 53 5.66 -6.09 -13.15
C MET A 53 6.12 -7.53 -13.22
N LEU A 54 6.24 -8.19 -12.05
CA LEU A 54 6.71 -9.57 -11.98
C LEU A 54 5.60 -10.58 -12.16
N LEU A 55 4.35 -10.18 -11.97
CA LEU A 55 3.20 -11.07 -12.18
C LEU A 55 2.89 -11.19 -13.66
N PRO A 56 2.62 -12.41 -14.14
CA PRO A 56 2.24 -12.63 -15.54
C PRO A 56 0.88 -12.05 -15.87
#